data_fe145ba0c08ea3589688b2562b6210ce
#
_entry.id   fe145ba0c08ea3589688b2562b6210ce
#
_cell.length_a   1.000
_cell.length_b   1.000
_cell.length_c   1.000
_cell.angle_alpha   90.00
_cell.angle_beta   90.00
_cell.angle_gamma   90.00
#
_symmetry.space_group_name_H-M   'P 1'
#
loop_
_entity.id
_entity.type
_entity.pdbx_description
1 polymer ?
#
loop_
_entity_poly.entity_id
_entity_poly.type
_entity_poly.pdbx_seq_one_letter_code
_entity_poly.pdbx_strand_id
1 'polypeptide(L)'
;MAIFKIDDKNELYYEYIPPKNVGCTCVFVNALTGDVSAWNGSIGKNLIKNNDGYLVYNFRGQAQSKFDINLELNDNVIVNDLISLVNFVRPKNIVLVGLSIGGLYAAKSLLSGVQAKGLVLINTLRKPSERLNWINNAMANAVKFGGTSLILDMVLPMLASPSFLSKMKSSALKYENYVGLDDYDGITKLMHGGYTTNWNFDWRKLELPVLIMSGHYDKVFRIEEDINDLIKNFKNARRIEVPECGHLIPIEDPELFSYHLNGFVQSLKS
;
A
#
# COMPACT_ATOMS: atom_id res chain seq x y z
N MET A 1 11.38 0.42 -16.26
CA MET A 1 10.05 -0.20 -16.49
C MET A 1 10.29 -1.60 -17.01
N ALA A 2 9.73 -2.60 -16.35
CA ALA A 2 9.91 -3.99 -16.73
C ALA A 2 8.68 -4.83 -16.40
N ILE A 3 8.60 -6.01 -17.00
CA ILE A 3 7.56 -7.01 -16.75
C ILE A 3 8.23 -8.22 -16.10
N PHE A 4 7.70 -8.66 -14.98
CA PHE A 4 8.02 -9.94 -14.37
C PHE A 4 6.93 -10.95 -14.76
N LYS A 5 7.29 -11.90 -15.60
CA LYS A 5 6.39 -12.94 -16.07
C LYS A 5 6.32 -14.05 -15.01
N ILE A 6 5.13 -14.27 -14.45
CA ILE A 6 4.87 -15.36 -13.51
C ILE A 6 4.58 -16.64 -14.28
N ASP A 7 3.68 -16.54 -15.28
CA ASP A 7 3.34 -17.59 -16.24
C ASP A 7 2.80 -16.96 -17.54
N ASP A 8 2.18 -17.74 -18.41
CA ASP A 8 1.71 -17.23 -19.71
C ASP A 8 0.53 -16.25 -19.63
N LYS A 9 -0.21 -16.23 -18.52
CA LYS A 9 -1.38 -15.37 -18.32
C LYS A 9 -1.18 -14.30 -17.24
N ASN A 10 -0.13 -14.43 -16.43
CA ASN A 10 0.08 -13.64 -15.26
C ASN A 10 1.42 -12.90 -15.30
N GLU A 11 1.37 -11.58 -15.20
CA GLU A 11 2.56 -10.71 -15.26
C GLU A 11 2.45 -9.58 -14.24
N LEU A 12 3.56 -9.20 -13.62
CA LEU A 12 3.66 -8.00 -12.81
C LEU A 12 4.45 -6.92 -13.54
N TYR A 13 3.86 -5.74 -13.65
CA TYR A 13 4.59 -4.54 -14.00
C TYR A 13 5.37 -4.05 -12.80
N TYR A 14 6.66 -3.73 -12.98
CA TYR A 14 7.49 -3.19 -11.92
C TYR A 14 8.52 -2.18 -12.43
N GLU A 15 9.00 -1.34 -11.51
CA GLU A 15 10.13 -0.45 -11.73
C GLU A 15 11.12 -0.64 -10.58
N TYR A 16 12.39 -0.77 -10.92
CA TYR A 16 13.46 -0.94 -9.95
C TYR A 16 14.60 0.00 -10.22
N ILE A 17 14.97 0.77 -9.22
CA ILE A 17 16.19 1.57 -9.18
C ILE A 17 17.03 1.05 -8.01
N PRO A 18 18.21 0.49 -8.27
CA PRO A 18 19.06 -0.03 -7.21
C PRO A 18 19.62 1.11 -6.33
N PRO A 19 19.86 0.85 -5.05
CA PRO A 19 20.54 1.80 -4.18
C PRO A 19 22.02 1.91 -4.55
N LYS A 20 22.65 3.03 -4.17
CA LYS A 20 24.09 3.21 -4.28
C LYS A 20 24.78 2.86 -2.96
N ASN A 21 25.99 2.34 -3.03
CA ASN A 21 26.84 2.02 -1.86
C ASN A 21 26.09 1.14 -0.82
N VAL A 22 25.99 1.64 0.41
CA VAL A 22 25.28 1.00 1.54
C VAL A 22 23.80 1.38 1.65
N GLY A 23 23.23 1.99 0.60
CA GLY A 23 21.83 2.40 0.57
C GLY A 23 20.85 1.24 0.73
N CYS A 24 19.63 1.57 1.10
CA CYS A 24 18.51 0.64 1.20
C CYS A 24 17.63 0.67 -0.05
N THR A 25 16.90 -0.41 -0.30
CA THR A 25 15.83 -0.43 -1.30
C THR A 25 14.47 -0.38 -0.58
N CYS A 26 13.71 0.69 -0.78
CA CYS A 26 12.31 0.73 -0.37
C CYS A 26 11.46 -0.07 -1.34
N VAL A 27 10.85 -1.16 -0.87
CA VAL A 27 9.91 -1.98 -1.65
C VAL A 27 8.51 -1.58 -1.27
N PHE A 28 7.79 -0.96 -2.20
CA PHE A 28 6.48 -0.39 -1.95
C PHE A 28 5.36 -1.38 -2.29
N VAL A 29 4.43 -1.53 -1.36
CA VAL A 29 3.27 -2.43 -1.47
C VAL A 29 2.00 -1.59 -1.47
N ASN A 30 1.29 -1.60 -2.60
CA ASN A 30 0.14 -0.75 -2.88
C ASN A 30 -1.07 -1.00 -1.96
N ALA A 31 -1.97 -0.03 -1.90
CA ALA A 31 -3.37 -0.26 -1.56
C ALA A 31 -4.12 -0.96 -2.72
N LEU A 32 -5.35 -1.45 -2.48
CA LEU A 32 -6.12 -2.21 -3.47
C LEU A 32 -6.38 -1.45 -4.78
N THR A 33 -6.63 -0.16 -4.70
CA THR A 33 -6.93 0.71 -5.85
C THR A 33 -5.75 1.57 -6.28
N GLY A 34 -4.55 1.32 -5.72
CA GLY A 34 -3.33 2.06 -6.03
C GLY A 34 -2.56 1.50 -7.22
N ASP A 35 -1.53 2.21 -7.64
CA ASP A 35 -0.55 1.78 -8.60
C ASP A 35 0.83 2.39 -8.31
N VAL A 36 1.82 2.09 -9.17
CA VAL A 36 3.21 2.56 -9.00
C VAL A 36 3.35 4.08 -9.01
N SER A 37 2.39 4.83 -9.57
CA SER A 37 2.46 6.28 -9.68
C SER A 37 2.44 6.99 -8.32
N ALA A 38 1.91 6.34 -7.30
CA ALA A 38 1.95 6.84 -5.93
C ALA A 38 3.38 6.98 -5.37
N TRP A 39 4.36 6.28 -5.95
CA TRP A 39 5.68 6.11 -5.37
C TRP A 39 6.84 6.60 -6.24
N ASN A 40 6.78 6.37 -7.57
CA ASN A 40 7.90 6.60 -8.48
C ASN A 40 8.15 8.08 -8.83
N GLY A 41 7.27 8.99 -8.42
CA GLY A 41 7.36 10.43 -8.64
C GLY A 41 8.38 11.13 -7.72
N SER A 42 7.91 12.06 -6.89
CA SER A 42 8.75 12.84 -5.95
C SER A 42 9.39 11.95 -4.89
N ILE A 43 8.68 10.92 -4.39
CA ILE A 43 9.18 9.97 -3.39
C ILE A 43 10.38 9.20 -3.95
N GLY A 44 10.25 8.61 -5.15
CA GLY A 44 11.34 7.89 -5.81
C GLY A 44 12.56 8.79 -6.08
N LYS A 45 12.33 10.02 -6.57
CA LYS A 45 13.42 11.00 -6.77
C LYS A 45 14.14 11.35 -5.47
N ASN A 46 13.39 11.47 -4.37
CA ASN A 46 13.95 11.78 -3.06
C ASN A 46 14.83 10.63 -2.52
N LEU A 47 14.40 9.37 -2.68
CA LEU A 47 15.22 8.20 -2.33
C LEU A 47 16.52 8.17 -3.11
N ILE A 48 16.48 8.35 -4.44
CA ILE A 48 17.66 8.38 -5.31
C ILE A 48 18.66 9.48 -4.87
N LYS A 49 18.16 10.66 -4.50
CA LYS A 49 18.97 11.77 -4.00
C LYS A 49 19.73 11.39 -2.71
N ASN A 50 19.16 10.51 -1.89
CA ASN A 50 19.75 10.02 -0.65
C ASN A 50 20.59 8.73 -0.82
N ASN A 51 20.92 8.34 -2.08
CA ASN A 51 21.59 7.10 -2.45
C ASN A 51 20.82 5.82 -2.12
N ASP A 52 19.52 5.92 -1.84
CA ASP A 52 18.62 4.81 -1.67
C ASP A 52 17.99 4.44 -3.01
N GLY A 53 17.46 3.25 -3.11
CA GLY A 53 16.74 2.76 -4.26
C GLY A 53 15.28 2.48 -3.93
N TYR A 54 14.54 2.08 -4.94
CA TYR A 54 13.17 1.64 -4.77
C TYR A 54 12.81 0.51 -5.72
N LEU A 55 11.86 -0.31 -5.28
CA LEU A 55 11.12 -1.27 -6.08
C LEU A 55 9.63 -0.97 -5.90
N VAL A 56 8.97 -0.61 -6.99
CA VAL A 56 7.51 -0.42 -7.06
C VAL A 56 6.93 -1.41 -8.05
N TYR A 57 5.74 -1.89 -7.78
CA TYR A 57 5.07 -2.84 -8.68
C TYR A 57 3.55 -2.71 -8.54
N ASN A 58 2.85 -3.11 -9.58
CA ASN A 58 1.40 -3.23 -9.57
C ASN A 58 1.01 -4.67 -9.20
N PHE A 59 0.03 -4.83 -8.31
CA PHE A 59 -0.56 -6.15 -8.08
C PHE A 59 -1.15 -6.70 -9.38
N ARG A 60 -1.28 -8.00 -9.52
CA ARG A 60 -2.13 -8.57 -10.56
C ARG A 60 -3.50 -7.91 -10.48
N GLY A 61 -4.05 -7.50 -11.63
CA GLY A 61 -5.29 -6.74 -11.69
C GLY A 61 -5.19 -5.23 -11.49
N GLN A 62 -4.00 -4.70 -11.18
CA GLN A 62 -3.75 -3.24 -11.18
C GLN A 62 -3.06 -2.80 -12.47
N ALA A 63 -3.57 -1.73 -13.06
CA ALA A 63 -2.97 -1.00 -14.18
C ALA A 63 -2.33 -1.93 -15.24
N GLN A 64 -1.00 -1.90 -15.41
CA GLN A 64 -0.28 -2.66 -16.45
C GLN A 64 -0.01 -4.14 -16.10
N SER A 65 -0.32 -4.59 -14.86
CA SER A 65 -0.14 -5.99 -14.49
C SER A 65 -1.27 -6.86 -15.04
N LYS A 66 -0.90 -7.97 -15.69
CA LYS A 66 -1.88 -8.91 -16.23
C LYS A 66 -2.20 -10.02 -15.24
N PHE A 67 -3.39 -10.58 -15.36
CA PHE A 67 -3.82 -11.72 -14.56
C PHE A 67 -4.77 -12.64 -15.32
N ASP A 68 -4.79 -13.92 -14.95
CA ASP A 68 -5.80 -14.86 -15.45
C ASP A 68 -7.17 -14.47 -14.87
N ILE A 69 -8.14 -14.22 -15.72
CA ILE A 69 -9.49 -13.81 -15.35
C ILE A 69 -10.21 -14.80 -14.40
N ASN A 70 -9.79 -16.07 -14.41
CA ASN A 70 -10.34 -17.10 -13.52
C ASN A 70 -9.64 -17.15 -12.15
N LEU A 71 -8.61 -16.33 -11.94
CA LEU A 71 -7.85 -16.33 -10.70
C LEU A 71 -8.54 -15.46 -9.64
N GLU A 72 -8.60 -15.97 -8.41
CA GLU A 72 -8.97 -15.18 -7.24
C GLU A 72 -7.76 -14.41 -6.72
N LEU A 73 -7.86 -13.06 -6.69
CA LEU A 73 -6.77 -12.19 -6.25
C LEU A 73 -6.81 -11.97 -4.73
N ASN A 74 -6.69 -13.06 -3.97
CA ASN A 74 -6.66 -13.05 -2.50
C ASN A 74 -5.27 -12.69 -1.94
N ASP A 75 -5.17 -12.56 -0.63
CA ASP A 75 -3.95 -12.20 0.08
C ASP A 75 -2.79 -13.19 -0.14
N ASN A 76 -3.05 -14.49 -0.26
CA ASN A 76 -2.01 -15.47 -0.55
C ASN A 76 -1.38 -15.24 -1.93
N VAL A 77 -2.20 -14.94 -2.94
CA VAL A 77 -1.73 -14.63 -4.29
C VAL A 77 -0.85 -13.38 -4.27
N ILE A 78 -1.33 -12.28 -3.66
CA ILE A 78 -0.59 -11.01 -3.63
C ILE A 78 0.71 -11.11 -2.82
N VAL A 79 0.70 -11.83 -1.71
CA VAL A 79 1.90 -12.05 -0.89
C VAL A 79 2.93 -12.92 -1.63
N ASN A 80 2.49 -14.01 -2.30
CA ASN A 80 3.37 -14.86 -3.09
C ASN A 80 3.97 -14.11 -4.30
N ASP A 81 3.23 -13.20 -4.90
CA ASP A 81 3.71 -12.33 -5.97
C ASP A 81 4.83 -11.42 -5.48
N LEU A 82 4.65 -10.78 -4.33
CA LEU A 82 5.69 -9.96 -3.70
C LEU A 82 6.95 -10.77 -3.44
N ILE A 83 6.82 -11.97 -2.86
CA ILE A 83 7.95 -12.86 -2.58
C ILE A 83 8.67 -13.24 -3.86
N SER A 84 7.92 -13.63 -4.90
CA SER A 84 8.46 -14.03 -6.20
C SER A 84 9.20 -12.89 -6.88
N LEU A 85 8.63 -11.68 -6.86
CA LEU A 85 9.25 -10.49 -7.43
C LEU A 85 10.53 -10.11 -6.68
N VAL A 86 10.51 -10.14 -5.34
CA VAL A 86 11.70 -9.86 -4.51
C VAL A 86 12.82 -10.88 -4.80
N ASN A 87 12.49 -12.17 -4.91
CA ASN A 87 13.44 -13.21 -5.25
C ASN A 87 14.02 -13.08 -6.66
N PHE A 88 13.23 -12.58 -7.60
CA PHE A 88 13.66 -12.32 -8.98
C PHE A 88 14.58 -11.10 -9.07
N VAL A 89 14.15 -9.96 -8.51
CA VAL A 89 14.89 -8.68 -8.56
C VAL A 89 16.10 -8.68 -7.65
N ARG A 90 16.03 -9.36 -6.50
CA ARG A 90 17.08 -9.45 -5.45
C ARG A 90 17.53 -8.07 -4.96
N PRO A 91 16.60 -7.19 -4.55
CA PRO A 91 16.96 -5.88 -4.06
C PRO A 91 17.78 -5.97 -2.77
N LYS A 92 18.76 -5.07 -2.60
CA LYS A 92 19.64 -5.06 -1.42
C LYS A 92 19.05 -4.24 -0.30
N ASN A 93 19.29 -4.64 0.96
CA ASN A 93 18.92 -3.88 2.16
C ASN A 93 17.46 -3.44 2.13
N ILE A 94 16.53 -4.37 2.02
CA ILE A 94 15.10 -4.11 1.84
C ILE A 94 14.53 -3.37 3.04
N VAL A 95 13.73 -2.33 2.77
CA VAL A 95 12.76 -1.74 3.70
C VAL A 95 11.38 -1.89 3.04
N LEU A 96 10.50 -2.69 3.65
CA LEU A 96 9.15 -2.84 3.14
C LEU A 96 8.30 -1.63 3.54
N VAL A 97 7.53 -1.11 2.61
CA VAL A 97 6.67 0.07 2.82
C VAL A 97 5.28 -0.25 2.30
N GLY A 98 4.31 -0.39 3.18
CA GLY A 98 2.95 -0.76 2.80
C GLY A 98 1.91 0.28 3.16
N LEU A 99 1.05 0.63 2.20
CA LEU A 99 -0.09 1.51 2.38
C LEU A 99 -1.36 0.70 2.61
N SER A 100 -2.09 1.01 3.69
CA SER A 100 -3.38 0.37 3.99
C SER A 100 -3.22 -1.15 4.12
N ILE A 101 -3.98 -1.95 3.38
CA ILE A 101 -3.86 -3.41 3.33
C ILE A 101 -2.48 -3.88 2.85
N GLY A 102 -1.79 -3.06 2.04
CA GLY A 102 -0.43 -3.34 1.61
C GLY A 102 0.56 -3.50 2.77
N GLY A 103 0.30 -2.84 3.90
CA GLY A 103 1.08 -3.04 5.12
C GLY A 103 0.93 -4.46 5.70
N LEU A 104 -0.28 -5.03 5.67
CA LEU A 104 -0.50 -6.42 6.08
C LEU A 104 0.17 -7.41 5.11
N TYR A 105 0.09 -7.16 3.80
CA TYR A 105 0.74 -8.01 2.80
C TYR A 105 2.27 -7.96 2.92
N ALA A 106 2.84 -6.79 3.15
CA ALA A 106 4.26 -6.63 3.47
C ALA A 106 4.64 -7.42 4.73
N ALA A 107 3.86 -7.31 5.80
CA ALA A 107 4.09 -8.06 7.05
C ALA A 107 3.99 -9.58 6.85
N LYS A 108 3.01 -10.07 6.09
CA LYS A 108 2.88 -11.50 5.76
C LYS A 108 4.07 -12.01 4.95
N SER A 109 4.61 -11.22 4.02
CA SER A 109 5.78 -11.62 3.24
C SER A 109 7.04 -11.81 4.08
N LEU A 110 7.21 -11.02 5.17
CA LEU A 110 8.30 -11.20 6.13
C LEU A 110 8.24 -12.57 6.82
N LEU A 111 7.07 -12.98 7.29
CA LEU A 111 6.90 -14.29 7.91
C LEU A 111 7.03 -15.44 6.90
N SER A 112 6.89 -15.15 5.61
CA SER A 112 7.04 -16.09 4.51
C SER A 112 8.44 -16.09 3.88
N GLY A 113 9.42 -15.42 4.53
CA GLY A 113 10.84 -15.54 4.18
C GLY A 113 11.49 -14.31 3.54
N VAL A 114 10.75 -13.24 3.22
CA VAL A 114 11.37 -12.00 2.77
C VAL A 114 12.21 -11.41 3.92
N GLN A 115 13.50 -11.16 3.65
CA GLN A 115 14.40 -10.55 4.62
C GLN A 115 14.41 -9.03 4.42
N ALA A 116 14.08 -8.27 5.46
CA ALA A 116 14.11 -6.81 5.42
C ALA A 116 14.77 -6.22 6.67
N LYS A 117 15.33 -5.01 6.53
CA LYS A 117 15.90 -4.24 7.63
C LYS A 117 14.87 -3.47 8.44
N GLY A 118 13.70 -3.20 7.85
CA GLY A 118 12.63 -2.45 8.51
C GLY A 118 11.31 -2.56 7.75
N LEU A 119 10.24 -2.16 8.43
CA LEU A 119 8.87 -2.15 7.92
C LEU A 119 8.23 -0.78 8.18
N VAL A 120 7.59 -0.21 7.16
CA VAL A 120 6.79 1.01 7.27
C VAL A 120 5.32 0.66 7.02
N LEU A 121 4.48 0.95 7.99
CA LEU A 121 3.02 0.73 7.94
C LEU A 121 2.32 2.09 7.86
N ILE A 122 1.66 2.36 6.74
CA ILE A 122 0.96 3.62 6.49
C ILE A 122 -0.54 3.37 6.55
N ASN A 123 -1.21 3.91 7.55
CA ASN A 123 -2.66 3.71 7.77
C ASN A 123 -3.09 2.24 7.66
N THR A 124 -2.22 1.34 8.13
CA THR A 124 -2.48 -0.10 8.09
C THR A 124 -3.39 -0.48 9.25
N LEU A 125 -4.46 -1.21 8.92
CA LEU A 125 -5.39 -1.74 9.91
C LEU A 125 -4.75 -2.82 10.77
N ARG A 126 -5.13 -2.85 12.04
CA ARG A 126 -4.84 -3.96 12.95
C ARG A 126 -5.77 -5.14 12.70
N LYS A 127 -7.03 -4.85 12.53
CA LYS A 127 -8.12 -5.81 12.28
C LYS A 127 -9.34 -5.09 11.69
N PRO A 128 -10.22 -5.78 10.96
CA PRO A 128 -11.48 -5.19 10.54
C PRO A 128 -12.44 -5.03 11.73
N SER A 129 -13.32 -4.05 11.64
CA SER A 129 -14.47 -3.85 12.52
C SER A 129 -15.76 -4.08 11.72
N GLU A 130 -16.91 -4.25 12.40
CA GLU A 130 -18.22 -4.32 11.73
C GLU A 130 -18.46 -3.10 10.84
N ARG A 131 -18.14 -1.90 11.34
CA ARG A 131 -18.24 -0.67 10.55
C ARG A 131 -17.42 -0.75 9.27
N LEU A 132 -16.19 -1.27 9.36
CA LEU A 132 -15.33 -1.41 8.18
C LEU A 132 -15.86 -2.47 7.22
N ASN A 133 -16.38 -3.58 7.73
CA ASN A 133 -16.99 -4.61 6.90
C ASN A 133 -18.17 -4.03 6.10
N TRP A 134 -19.00 -3.17 6.69
CA TRP A 134 -20.07 -2.48 5.99
C TRP A 134 -19.54 -1.54 4.90
N ILE A 135 -18.53 -0.73 5.22
CA ILE A 135 -17.89 0.19 4.26
C ILE A 135 -17.29 -0.58 3.09
N ASN A 136 -16.55 -1.65 3.37
CA ASN A 136 -15.92 -2.48 2.35
C ASN A 136 -16.95 -3.13 1.42
N ASN A 137 -18.05 -3.66 1.98
CA ASN A 137 -19.15 -4.20 1.18
C ASN A 137 -19.80 -3.12 0.28
N ALA A 138 -20.03 -1.92 0.83
CA ALA A 138 -20.58 -0.82 0.07
C ALA A 138 -19.65 -0.40 -1.07
N MET A 139 -18.33 -0.33 -0.82
CA MET A 139 -17.33 -0.01 -1.84
C MET A 139 -17.25 -1.08 -2.92
N ALA A 140 -17.25 -2.37 -2.55
CA ALA A 140 -17.25 -3.48 -3.51
C ALA A 140 -18.50 -3.50 -4.40
N ASN A 141 -19.65 -3.09 -3.86
CA ASN A 141 -20.85 -2.91 -4.66
C ASN A 141 -20.78 -1.65 -5.54
N ALA A 142 -20.28 -0.53 -5.00
CA ALA A 142 -20.20 0.73 -5.75
C ALA A 142 -19.26 0.62 -6.98
N VAL A 143 -18.22 -0.22 -6.92
CA VAL A 143 -17.31 -0.44 -8.05
C VAL A 143 -18.05 -0.97 -9.29
N LYS A 144 -19.09 -1.77 -9.10
CA LYS A 144 -19.92 -2.31 -10.19
C LYS A 144 -20.73 -1.24 -10.93
N PHE A 145 -21.06 -0.14 -10.27
CA PHE A 145 -21.89 0.92 -10.83
C PHE A 145 -21.09 2.11 -11.37
N GLY A 146 -19.97 2.42 -10.79
CA GLY A 146 -19.20 3.61 -11.17
C GLY A 146 -17.68 3.47 -11.08
N GLY A 147 -17.20 2.24 -10.93
CA GLY A 147 -15.76 1.94 -10.89
C GLY A 147 -15.03 2.63 -9.75
N THR A 148 -13.72 2.77 -9.93
CA THR A 148 -12.82 3.43 -8.97
C THR A 148 -13.16 4.91 -8.78
N SER A 149 -13.64 5.60 -9.82
CA SER A 149 -13.99 7.02 -9.74
C SER A 149 -15.15 7.27 -8.76
N LEU A 150 -16.20 6.46 -8.82
CA LEU A 150 -17.30 6.57 -7.87
C LEU A 150 -16.86 6.26 -6.43
N ILE A 151 -16.07 5.20 -6.24
CA ILE A 151 -15.54 4.86 -4.91
C ILE A 151 -14.74 6.03 -4.34
N LEU A 152 -13.81 6.58 -5.11
CA LEU A 152 -12.97 7.69 -4.67
C LEU A 152 -13.82 8.90 -4.28
N ASP A 153 -14.77 9.30 -5.11
CA ASP A 153 -15.65 10.43 -4.82
C ASP A 153 -16.52 10.21 -3.58
N MET A 154 -16.93 8.97 -3.29
CA MET A 154 -17.69 8.62 -2.09
C MET A 154 -16.83 8.62 -0.82
N VAL A 155 -15.58 8.15 -0.89
CA VAL A 155 -14.79 7.88 0.33
C VAL A 155 -13.72 8.94 0.60
N LEU A 156 -13.20 9.64 -0.40
CA LEU A 156 -12.19 10.69 -0.19
C LEU A 156 -12.60 11.75 0.83
N PRO A 157 -13.87 12.22 0.91
CA PRO A 157 -14.26 13.16 1.95
C PRO A 157 -14.09 12.65 3.39
N MET A 158 -14.02 11.34 3.57
CA MET A 158 -13.80 10.70 4.88
C MET A 158 -12.34 10.25 5.07
N LEU A 159 -11.58 10.16 3.99
CA LEU A 159 -10.22 9.60 3.99
C LEU A 159 -9.13 10.65 3.83
N ALA A 160 -9.43 11.82 3.27
CA ALA A 160 -8.42 12.79 2.89
C ALA A 160 -8.55 14.11 3.67
N SER A 161 -7.47 14.86 3.70
CA SER A 161 -7.42 16.18 4.31
C SER A 161 -8.22 17.21 3.51
N PRO A 162 -8.75 18.28 4.15
CA PRO A 162 -9.45 19.35 3.46
C PRO A 162 -8.60 20.04 2.39
N SER A 163 -7.29 20.17 2.64
CA SER A 163 -6.37 20.78 1.66
C SER A 163 -6.24 19.92 0.41
N PHE A 164 -6.17 18.59 0.56
CA PHE A 164 -6.12 17.66 -0.57
C PHE A 164 -7.43 17.63 -1.35
N LEU A 165 -8.58 17.60 -0.65
CA LEU A 165 -9.90 17.69 -1.29
C LEU A 165 -10.04 18.97 -2.13
N SER A 166 -9.53 20.11 -1.63
CA SER A 166 -9.54 21.36 -2.37
C SER A 166 -8.72 21.30 -3.66
N LYS A 167 -7.58 20.61 -3.65
CA LYS A 167 -6.76 20.36 -4.84
C LYS A 167 -7.47 19.46 -5.86
N MET A 168 -8.21 18.45 -5.38
CA MET A 168 -8.91 17.49 -6.23
C MET A 168 -10.24 17.99 -6.78
N LYS A 169 -10.77 19.12 -6.30
CA LYS A 169 -12.10 19.64 -6.64
C LYS A 169 -12.40 19.71 -8.15
N SER A 170 -11.41 20.06 -8.97
CA SER A 170 -11.60 20.17 -10.42
C SER A 170 -11.74 18.84 -11.15
N SER A 171 -11.27 17.74 -10.57
CA SER A 171 -11.30 16.38 -11.13
C SER A 171 -12.33 15.44 -10.47
N ALA A 172 -12.85 15.83 -9.30
CA ALA A 172 -13.82 15.04 -8.54
C ALA A 172 -15.27 15.28 -8.98
N LEU A 173 -16.16 14.38 -8.58
CA LEU A 173 -17.61 14.45 -8.75
C LEU A 173 -18.06 14.64 -10.21
N LYS A 174 -17.34 14.00 -11.13
CA LYS A 174 -17.66 13.99 -12.55
C LYS A 174 -18.34 12.68 -12.91
N TYR A 175 -19.66 12.72 -12.97
CA TYR A 175 -20.49 11.53 -13.23
C TYR A 175 -20.16 10.84 -14.57
N GLU A 176 -19.65 11.58 -15.55
CA GLU A 176 -19.20 11.05 -16.82
C GLU A 176 -18.00 10.08 -16.69
N ASN A 177 -17.29 10.12 -15.56
CA ASN A 177 -16.19 9.22 -15.25
C ASN A 177 -16.65 7.94 -14.51
N TYR A 178 -17.92 7.84 -14.15
CA TYR A 178 -18.44 6.68 -13.42
C TYR A 178 -18.74 5.56 -14.40
N VAL A 179 -17.72 4.73 -14.63
CA VAL A 179 -17.82 3.54 -15.48
C VAL A 179 -17.75 2.31 -14.60
N GLY A 180 -18.86 1.58 -14.54
CA GLY A 180 -18.93 0.35 -13.76
C GLY A 180 -17.93 -0.71 -14.24
N LEU A 181 -17.44 -1.51 -13.29
CA LEU A 181 -16.53 -2.62 -13.56
C LEU A 181 -17.27 -3.95 -13.33
N ASP A 182 -17.01 -4.93 -14.17
CA ASP A 182 -17.61 -6.26 -14.04
C ASP A 182 -16.87 -7.14 -13.01
N ASP A 183 -17.38 -8.34 -12.77
CA ASP A 183 -16.80 -9.29 -11.82
C ASP A 183 -15.45 -9.87 -12.27
N TYR A 184 -15.07 -9.67 -13.52
CA TYR A 184 -13.81 -10.12 -14.10
C TYR A 184 -12.74 -9.03 -14.11
N ASP A 185 -13.10 -7.79 -13.80
CA ASP A 185 -12.14 -6.69 -13.69
C ASP A 185 -11.18 -6.91 -12.51
N GLY A 186 -9.92 -6.55 -12.73
CA GLY A 186 -8.86 -6.74 -11.73
C GLY A 186 -9.12 -6.01 -10.42
N ILE A 187 -9.65 -4.79 -10.49
CA ILE A 187 -9.99 -4.01 -9.28
C ILE A 187 -11.13 -4.67 -8.52
N THR A 188 -12.16 -5.15 -9.22
CA THR A 188 -13.27 -5.89 -8.60
C THR A 188 -12.74 -7.13 -7.87
N LYS A 189 -11.89 -7.92 -8.52
CA LYS A 189 -11.27 -9.11 -7.89
C LYS A 189 -10.36 -8.77 -6.72
N LEU A 190 -9.58 -7.71 -6.80
CA LEU A 190 -8.76 -7.23 -5.68
C LEU A 190 -9.60 -6.76 -4.49
N MET A 191 -10.70 -6.06 -4.74
CA MET A 191 -11.64 -5.67 -3.69
C MET A 191 -12.24 -6.89 -2.98
N HIS A 192 -12.67 -7.90 -3.72
CA HIS A 192 -13.14 -9.17 -3.16
C HIS A 192 -12.04 -9.90 -2.38
N GLY A 193 -10.83 -9.98 -2.91
CA GLY A 193 -9.67 -10.59 -2.24
C GLY A 193 -9.29 -9.87 -0.94
N GLY A 194 -9.32 -8.54 -0.94
CA GLY A 194 -9.11 -7.72 0.26
C GLY A 194 -10.17 -7.98 1.33
N TYR A 195 -11.40 -8.19 0.91
CA TYR A 195 -12.54 -8.50 1.78
C TYR A 195 -12.40 -9.85 2.49
N THR A 196 -11.92 -10.85 1.76
CA THR A 196 -11.71 -12.21 2.28
C THR A 196 -10.35 -12.41 2.93
N THR A 197 -9.53 -11.37 3.04
CA THR A 197 -8.20 -11.40 3.64
C THR A 197 -8.25 -11.91 5.08
N ASN A 198 -7.37 -12.84 5.40
CA ASN A 198 -7.20 -13.29 6.77
C ASN A 198 -6.43 -12.26 7.59
N TRP A 199 -7.14 -11.56 8.48
CA TRP A 199 -6.59 -10.55 9.40
C TRP A 199 -6.05 -11.13 10.71
N ASN A 200 -6.15 -12.45 10.91
CA ASN A 200 -5.55 -13.09 12.09
C ASN A 200 -4.04 -13.23 11.91
N PHE A 201 -3.34 -12.13 12.13
CA PHE A 201 -1.90 -12.03 11.96
C PHE A 201 -1.23 -11.72 13.30
N ASP A 202 -0.23 -12.52 13.67
CA ASP A 202 0.53 -12.30 14.90
C ASP A 202 1.69 -11.33 14.67
N TRP A 203 1.42 -10.04 14.85
CA TRP A 203 2.37 -8.96 14.69
C TRP A 203 3.61 -9.07 15.60
N ARG A 204 3.50 -9.80 16.74
CA ARG A 204 4.60 -10.01 17.69
C ARG A 204 5.74 -10.85 17.13
N LYS A 205 5.49 -11.57 16.05
CA LYS A 205 6.52 -12.35 15.34
C LYS A 205 7.49 -11.50 14.53
N LEU A 206 7.19 -10.23 14.36
CA LEU A 206 8.04 -9.30 13.63
C LEU A 206 9.00 -8.61 14.60
N GLU A 207 10.29 -8.93 14.52
CA GLU A 207 11.31 -8.43 15.45
C GLU A 207 12.14 -7.25 14.88
N LEU A 208 11.91 -6.88 13.61
CA LEU A 208 12.60 -5.79 12.95
C LEU A 208 12.06 -4.42 13.40
N PRO A 209 12.81 -3.31 13.17
CA PRO A 209 12.31 -1.96 13.40
C PRO A 209 11.06 -1.65 12.55
N VAL A 210 10.06 -0.99 13.15
CA VAL A 210 8.81 -0.64 12.50
C VAL A 210 8.53 0.85 12.63
N LEU A 211 8.18 1.51 11.53
CA LEU A 211 7.61 2.85 11.51
C LEU A 211 6.11 2.73 11.21
N ILE A 212 5.27 3.26 12.11
CA ILE A 212 3.81 3.33 11.94
C ILE A 212 3.44 4.79 11.68
N MET A 213 2.84 5.06 10.53
CA MET A 213 2.36 6.39 10.15
C MET A 213 0.84 6.37 10.05
N SER A 214 0.19 7.35 10.67
CA SER A 214 -1.27 7.51 10.63
C SER A 214 -1.66 8.96 10.35
N GLY A 215 -2.57 9.16 9.40
CA GLY A 215 -3.08 10.48 9.04
C GLY A 215 -4.27 10.86 9.91
N HIS A 216 -4.26 12.10 10.40
CA HIS A 216 -5.30 12.62 11.30
C HIS A 216 -6.69 12.64 10.67
N TYR A 217 -6.76 12.93 9.35
CA TYR A 217 -8.04 13.04 8.63
C TYR A 217 -8.59 11.69 8.12
N ASP A 218 -7.91 10.58 8.34
CA ASP A 218 -8.48 9.26 8.06
C ASP A 218 -9.58 8.94 9.07
N LYS A 219 -10.83 9.16 8.70
CA LYS A 219 -12.01 8.93 9.56
C LYS A 219 -12.60 7.52 9.42
N VAL A 220 -12.04 6.70 8.54
CA VAL A 220 -12.51 5.33 8.27
C VAL A 220 -11.62 4.28 8.91
N PHE A 221 -10.33 4.33 8.62
CA PHE A 221 -9.37 3.28 8.99
C PHE A 221 -8.58 3.62 10.26
N ARG A 222 -8.51 4.91 10.65
CA ARG A 222 -7.82 5.32 11.87
C ARG A 222 -8.69 5.05 13.09
N ILE A 223 -8.38 3.97 13.80
CA ILE A 223 -8.98 3.62 15.09
C ILE A 223 -7.85 3.65 16.12
N GLU A 224 -7.90 4.61 17.02
CA GLU A 224 -6.81 4.91 17.96
C GLU A 224 -6.47 3.70 18.86
N GLU A 225 -7.48 2.98 19.31
CA GLU A 225 -7.31 1.77 20.14
C GLU A 225 -6.57 0.68 19.38
N ASP A 226 -6.93 0.46 18.10
CA ASP A 226 -6.28 -0.54 17.24
C ASP A 226 -4.84 -0.14 16.91
N ILE A 227 -4.55 1.15 16.69
CA ILE A 227 -3.18 1.63 16.47
C ILE A 227 -2.33 1.43 17.73
N ASN A 228 -2.87 1.75 18.91
CA ASN A 228 -2.18 1.55 20.16
C ASN A 228 -1.94 0.07 20.47
N ASP A 229 -2.90 -0.80 20.13
CA ASP A 229 -2.73 -2.25 20.22
C ASP A 229 -1.66 -2.75 19.24
N LEU A 230 -1.67 -2.26 18.01
CA LEU A 230 -0.66 -2.61 17.00
C LEU A 230 0.75 -2.25 17.49
N ILE A 231 0.95 -1.05 18.03
CA ILE A 231 2.27 -0.60 18.53
C ILE A 231 2.80 -1.50 19.63
N LYS A 232 1.95 -1.92 20.57
CA LYS A 232 2.32 -2.80 21.67
C LYS A 232 2.84 -4.16 21.24
N ASN A 233 2.53 -4.58 20.01
CA ASN A 233 3.01 -5.85 19.46
C ASN A 233 4.47 -5.82 19.01
N PHE A 234 5.06 -4.63 18.82
CA PHE A 234 6.42 -4.51 18.34
C PHE A 234 7.40 -4.15 19.47
N LYS A 235 8.56 -4.79 19.48
CA LYS A 235 9.65 -4.45 20.41
C LYS A 235 10.32 -3.12 20.05
N ASN A 236 10.37 -2.76 18.77
CA ASN A 236 11.03 -1.56 18.25
C ASN A 236 10.12 -0.87 17.22
N ALA A 237 9.13 -0.15 17.71
CA ALA A 237 8.23 0.63 16.86
C ALA A 237 8.32 2.11 17.18
N ARG A 238 8.24 2.93 16.12
CA ARG A 238 8.04 4.38 16.21
C ARG A 238 6.69 4.72 15.59
N ARG A 239 5.93 5.59 16.24
CA ARG A 239 4.67 6.10 15.69
C ARG A 239 4.84 7.56 15.29
N ILE A 240 4.30 7.90 14.14
CA ILE A 240 4.14 9.27 13.65
C ILE A 240 2.67 9.48 13.32
N GLU A 241 2.04 10.44 13.93
CA GLU A 241 0.76 10.98 13.50
C GLU A 241 1.03 12.16 12.57
N VAL A 242 0.40 12.17 11.40
CA VAL A 242 0.53 13.23 10.39
C VAL A 242 -0.73 14.10 10.46
N PRO A 243 -0.67 15.28 11.10
CA PRO A 243 -1.86 16.07 11.38
C PRO A 243 -2.52 16.65 10.13
N GLU A 244 -1.75 16.89 9.07
CA GLU A 244 -2.23 17.55 7.84
C GLU A 244 -2.68 16.57 6.76
N CYS A 245 -2.58 15.25 6.98
CA CYS A 245 -2.94 14.22 6.02
C CYS A 245 -4.05 13.31 6.53
N GLY A 246 -4.69 12.62 5.58
CA GLY A 246 -5.62 11.53 5.82
C GLY A 246 -5.02 10.15 5.50
N HIS A 247 -5.79 9.31 4.83
CA HIS A 247 -5.41 7.93 4.51
C HIS A 247 -4.26 7.82 3.52
N LEU A 248 -4.19 8.75 2.58
CA LEU A 248 -3.28 8.70 1.43
C LEU A 248 -2.03 9.57 1.66
N ILE A 249 -1.40 9.48 2.84
CA ILE A 249 -0.25 10.31 3.23
C ILE A 249 0.77 10.50 2.09
N PRO A 250 1.23 9.43 1.37
CA PRO A 250 2.22 9.58 0.30
C PRO A 250 1.73 10.40 -0.90
N ILE A 251 0.41 10.50 -1.09
CA ILE A 251 -0.22 11.21 -2.19
C ILE A 251 -0.63 12.63 -1.76
N GLU A 252 -1.11 12.77 -0.53
CA GLU A 252 -1.55 14.06 0.03
C GLU A 252 -0.38 15.00 0.27
N ASP A 253 0.72 14.47 0.83
CA ASP A 253 1.96 15.21 1.08
C ASP A 253 3.20 14.32 0.87
N PRO A 254 3.64 14.12 -0.38
CA PRO A 254 4.78 13.26 -0.71
C PRO A 254 6.11 13.77 -0.14
N GLU A 255 6.26 15.08 0.11
CA GLU A 255 7.48 15.65 0.68
C GLU A 255 7.59 15.33 2.17
N LEU A 256 6.51 15.54 2.92
CA LEU A 256 6.44 15.18 4.33
C LEU A 256 6.62 13.67 4.53
N PHE A 257 5.95 12.87 3.70
CA PHE A 257 6.14 11.42 3.71
C PHE A 257 7.60 11.04 3.47
N SER A 258 8.23 11.62 2.44
CA SER A 258 9.64 11.37 2.10
C SER A 258 10.57 11.76 3.25
N TYR A 259 10.31 12.87 3.93
CA TYR A 259 11.09 13.29 5.10
C TYR A 259 11.11 12.21 6.19
N HIS A 260 9.94 11.71 6.57
CA HIS A 260 9.82 10.69 7.62
C HIS A 260 10.38 9.33 7.17
N LEU A 261 10.11 8.93 5.92
CA LEU A 261 10.66 7.71 5.34
C LEU A 261 12.19 7.73 5.35
N ASN A 262 12.78 8.84 4.88
CA ASN A 262 14.24 8.98 4.86
C ASN A 262 14.84 8.94 6.27
N GLY A 263 14.24 9.63 7.25
CA GLY A 263 14.68 9.57 8.64
C GLY A 263 14.70 8.14 9.19
N PHE A 264 13.67 7.36 8.88
CA PHE A 264 13.60 5.96 9.26
C PHE A 264 14.67 5.12 8.54
N VAL A 265 14.76 5.24 7.21
CA VAL A 265 15.75 4.49 6.40
C VAL A 265 17.18 4.79 6.86
N GLN A 266 17.52 6.06 7.16
CA GLN A 266 18.83 6.42 7.67
C GLN A 266 19.12 5.76 9.03
N SER A 267 18.13 5.66 9.92
CA SER A 267 18.30 4.99 11.22
C SER A 267 18.56 3.48 11.12
N LEU A 268 18.36 2.86 9.95
CA LEU A 268 18.64 1.44 9.70
C LEU A 268 20.03 1.18 9.11
N LYS A 269 20.77 2.25 8.76
CA LYS A 269 22.13 2.15 8.16
C LYS A 269 23.24 2.22 9.21
N SER A 270 22.85 2.60 10.43
CA SER A 270 23.77 2.70 11.58
C SER A 270 24.10 1.34 12.20
#